data_45eb7bb2d87602c1fbb4a0fb99885238
#
_entry.id   45eb7bb2d87602c1fbb4a0fb99885238
#
_cell.length_a   1.000
_cell.length_b   1.000
_cell.length_c   1.000
_cell.angle_alpha   90.00
_cell.angle_beta   90.00
_cell.angle_gamma   90.00
#
_symmetry.space_group_name_H-M   'P 1'
#
loop_
_entity.id
_entity.type
_entity.pdbx_description
1 polymer ?
#
loop_
_entity_poly.entity_id
_entity_poly.type
_entity_poly.pdbx_seq_one_letter_code
_entity_poly.pdbx_strand_id
1 'polypeptide(L)'
;MKSIRTNTILLALLLLTVTGCQLVEKRSYKPDLSGIDRVVEEEVEKGNIPGAVVLVGQGDKVLYFKAFGHEVNEPFEEQMSKNTIFDLASLTKPVATATSIMILADRGKIDPSDYAGKFLPAFACNGKEEVRISHLLTHTSGLPAYTNADSLKNAFGTPCPDKVIEKICNMKAMSKPGEEFRYSCLGYITLARIVEIVSAENIADFSRENVFVPLRMKRTTYNPPASWEKDIAATQIVDEQLLRGTVHDPLAQLMGGISGNAGLFSTTYDLSIYCQMLLNSGTWEGVKVLSPEAVSMLTTAQSHGRAYGFDVNSSYSWVKGALAPENAFCHTGYTGTSIVCNPASKVYVIILTNRAHPHDKGTSKQIRTKIADIVFQAYR
;
A
#
# COMPACT_ATOMS: atom_id res chain seq x y z
N MET A 1 -57.22 -54.19 -65.20
CA MET A 1 -56.06 -53.40 -65.58
C MET A 1 -55.61 -52.55 -64.41
N LYS A 2 -54.63 -52.93 -63.66
CA LYS A 2 -54.11 -52.25 -62.46
C LYS A 2 -52.72 -51.73 -62.71
N SER A 3 -52.55 -50.41 -62.60
CA SER A 3 -51.26 -49.69 -62.73
C SER A 3 -50.45 -49.86 -61.45
N ILE A 4 -49.22 -50.36 -61.60
CA ILE A 4 -48.25 -50.45 -60.51
C ILE A 4 -47.45 -49.14 -60.49
N ARG A 5 -47.52 -48.39 -59.37
CA ARG A 5 -46.68 -47.22 -59.13
C ARG A 5 -45.41 -47.67 -58.36
N THR A 6 -44.28 -47.46 -59.00
CA THR A 6 -42.95 -47.69 -58.43
C THR A 6 -42.58 -46.44 -57.51
N ASN A 7 -42.41 -46.68 -56.25
CA ASN A 7 -41.90 -45.64 -55.32
C ASN A 7 -40.38 -45.71 -55.27
N THR A 8 -39.70 -44.70 -55.77
CA THR A 8 -38.25 -44.52 -55.64
C THR A 8 -37.96 -43.82 -54.30
N ILE A 9 -37.31 -44.54 -53.39
CA ILE A 9 -36.86 -43.97 -52.11
C ILE A 9 -35.48 -43.34 -52.37
N LEU A 10 -35.39 -42.00 -52.23
CA LEU A 10 -34.16 -41.23 -52.27
C LEU A 10 -33.54 -41.26 -50.92
N LEU A 11 -32.40 -41.94 -50.76
CA LEU A 11 -31.61 -42.02 -49.51
C LEU A 11 -30.68 -40.83 -49.50
N ALA A 12 -31.01 -39.78 -48.72
CA ALA A 12 -30.11 -38.63 -48.48
C ALA A 12 -29.07 -39.01 -47.41
N LEU A 13 -27.83 -39.21 -47.83
CA LEU A 13 -26.68 -39.32 -46.89
C LEU A 13 -26.37 -37.92 -46.32
N LEU A 14 -26.66 -37.73 -45.07
CA LEU A 14 -26.22 -36.54 -44.31
C LEU A 14 -24.79 -36.76 -43.82
N LEU A 15 -23.79 -36.16 -44.50
CA LEU A 15 -22.42 -36.10 -44.02
C LEU A 15 -22.36 -35.11 -42.84
N LEU A 16 -22.32 -35.60 -41.63
CA LEU A 16 -21.96 -34.85 -40.44
C LEU A 16 -20.44 -34.57 -40.44
N THR A 17 -20.00 -33.41 -40.88
CA THR A 17 -18.65 -32.90 -40.63
C THR A 17 -18.54 -32.51 -39.19
N VAL A 18 -17.99 -33.37 -38.34
CA VAL A 18 -17.56 -33.04 -36.98
C VAL A 18 -16.34 -32.17 -37.11
N THR A 19 -16.51 -30.83 -37.08
CA THR A 19 -15.43 -29.89 -36.86
C THR A 19 -14.96 -30.04 -35.40
N GLY A 20 -13.88 -30.82 -35.23
CA GLY A 20 -13.20 -30.93 -33.96
C GLY A 20 -12.68 -29.55 -33.54
N CYS A 21 -13.40 -28.89 -32.62
CA CYS A 21 -12.88 -27.75 -31.91
C CYS A 21 -11.73 -28.25 -31.02
N GLN A 22 -10.50 -28.17 -31.52
CA GLN A 22 -9.32 -28.40 -30.69
C GLN A 22 -9.36 -27.28 -29.61
N LEU A 23 -9.77 -27.64 -28.40
CA LEU A 23 -9.52 -26.87 -27.20
C LEU A 23 -7.99 -26.75 -27.09
N VAL A 24 -7.44 -25.65 -27.58
CA VAL A 24 -6.07 -25.26 -27.26
C VAL A 24 -6.07 -25.04 -25.76
N GLU A 25 -5.65 -26.06 -25.00
CA GLU A 25 -5.29 -25.84 -23.59
C GLU A 25 -4.27 -24.70 -23.55
N LYS A 26 -4.71 -23.53 -23.14
CA LYS A 26 -3.79 -22.45 -22.75
C LYS A 26 -2.94 -23.04 -21.63
N ARG A 27 -1.74 -23.54 -21.96
CA ARG A 27 -0.72 -23.84 -20.95
C ARG A 27 -0.65 -22.62 -20.05
N SER A 28 -1.07 -22.79 -18.79
CA SER A 28 -0.98 -21.71 -17.81
C SER A 28 0.52 -21.42 -17.67
N TYR A 29 0.93 -20.27 -18.17
CA TYR A 29 2.30 -19.79 -17.97
C TYR A 29 2.55 -19.72 -16.45
N LYS A 30 3.51 -20.49 -15.96
CA LYS A 30 3.94 -20.47 -14.58
C LYS A 30 5.26 -19.69 -14.52
N PRO A 31 5.28 -18.46 -13.98
CA PRO A 31 6.50 -17.68 -13.90
C PRO A 31 7.55 -18.39 -13.04
N ASP A 32 8.81 -18.32 -13.43
CA ASP A 32 9.91 -18.79 -12.58
C ASP A 32 10.24 -17.72 -11.55
N LEU A 33 9.87 -18.00 -10.31
CA LEU A 33 10.09 -17.14 -9.15
C LEU A 33 11.09 -17.75 -8.15
N SER A 34 11.81 -18.83 -8.54
CA SER A 34 12.74 -19.54 -7.65
C SER A 34 13.89 -18.70 -7.14
N GLY A 35 14.27 -17.65 -7.89
CA GLY A 35 15.33 -16.71 -7.47
C GLY A 35 14.99 -15.87 -6.24
N ILE A 36 13.71 -15.76 -5.85
CA ILE A 36 13.28 -14.96 -4.69
C ILE A 36 13.87 -15.52 -3.40
N ASP A 37 13.82 -16.84 -3.20
CA ASP A 37 14.32 -17.51 -1.99
C ASP A 37 15.76 -17.09 -1.72
N ARG A 38 16.64 -17.26 -2.71
CA ARG A 38 18.06 -16.90 -2.60
C ARG A 38 18.28 -15.43 -2.25
N VAL A 39 17.53 -14.52 -2.87
CA VAL A 39 17.65 -13.08 -2.59
C VAL A 39 17.31 -12.76 -1.14
N VAL A 40 16.25 -13.36 -0.60
CA VAL A 40 15.83 -13.09 0.79
C VAL A 40 16.78 -13.72 1.78
N GLU A 41 17.17 -14.98 1.57
CA GLU A 41 18.10 -15.72 2.42
C GLU A 41 19.46 -15.00 2.52
N GLU A 42 20.01 -14.55 1.37
CA GLU A 42 21.24 -13.75 1.35
C GLU A 42 21.14 -12.44 2.18
N GLU A 43 20.01 -11.75 2.15
CA GLU A 43 19.85 -10.50 2.91
C GLU A 43 19.63 -10.75 4.40
N VAL A 44 19.03 -11.88 4.79
CA VAL A 44 18.94 -12.33 6.18
C VAL A 44 20.34 -12.74 6.70
N GLU A 45 21.07 -13.56 5.94
CA GLU A 45 22.43 -14.01 6.31
C GLU A 45 23.42 -12.84 6.48
N LYS A 46 23.30 -11.78 5.67
CA LYS A 46 24.09 -10.56 5.78
C LYS A 46 23.68 -9.66 6.95
N GLY A 47 22.59 -9.97 7.66
CA GLY A 47 22.04 -9.15 8.73
C GLY A 47 21.42 -7.83 8.23
N ASN A 48 21.10 -7.72 6.92
CA ASN A 48 20.44 -6.54 6.36
C ASN A 48 18.97 -6.44 6.77
N ILE A 49 18.33 -7.60 7.01
CA ILE A 49 16.97 -7.73 7.54
C ILE A 49 16.92 -8.91 8.52
N PRO A 50 16.18 -8.83 9.62
CA PRO A 50 15.94 -9.98 10.52
C PRO A 50 15.12 -11.07 9.85
N GLY A 51 14.11 -10.67 9.09
CA GLY A 51 13.24 -11.57 8.36
C GLY A 51 12.31 -10.82 7.39
N ALA A 52 11.58 -11.58 6.61
CA ALA A 52 10.62 -11.03 5.65
C ALA A 52 9.48 -12.01 5.35
N VAL A 53 8.34 -11.44 4.97
CA VAL A 53 7.27 -12.17 4.29
C VAL A 53 7.12 -11.59 2.89
N VAL A 54 7.23 -12.44 1.87
CA VAL A 54 7.13 -12.06 0.47
C VAL A 54 5.91 -12.73 -0.15
N LEU A 55 5.07 -11.93 -0.81
CA LEU A 55 3.93 -12.41 -1.57
C LEU A 55 3.96 -11.81 -2.98
N VAL A 56 3.86 -12.67 -4.00
CA VAL A 56 3.66 -12.28 -5.40
C VAL A 56 2.33 -12.84 -5.85
N GLY A 57 1.51 -11.99 -6.46
CA GLY A 57 0.23 -12.40 -7.02
C GLY A 57 -0.03 -11.83 -8.40
N GLN A 58 -1.02 -12.42 -9.09
CA GLN A 58 -1.53 -11.94 -10.38
C GLN A 58 -3.05 -12.08 -10.41
N GLY A 59 -3.75 -10.97 -10.55
CA GLY A 59 -5.21 -10.97 -10.41
C GLY A 59 -5.60 -11.50 -9.03
N ASP A 60 -6.43 -12.54 -9.00
CA ASP A 60 -6.89 -13.25 -7.79
C ASP A 60 -5.95 -14.38 -7.33
N LYS A 61 -4.90 -14.70 -8.10
CA LYS A 61 -4.02 -15.83 -7.83
C LYS A 61 -2.79 -15.42 -7.05
N VAL A 62 -2.49 -16.14 -5.96
CA VAL A 62 -1.21 -16.08 -5.27
C VAL A 62 -0.24 -17.02 -5.99
N LEU A 63 0.87 -16.48 -6.50
CA LEU A 63 1.89 -17.22 -7.26
C LEU A 63 3.07 -17.64 -6.38
N TYR A 64 3.37 -16.83 -5.38
CA TYR A 64 4.45 -17.04 -4.42
C TYR A 64 4.07 -16.47 -3.06
N PHE A 65 4.31 -17.23 -1.97
CA PHE A 65 4.04 -16.77 -0.62
C PHE A 65 4.91 -17.52 0.38
N LYS A 66 5.94 -16.85 0.92
CA LYS A 66 6.89 -17.43 1.88
C LYS A 66 7.28 -16.44 2.98
N ALA A 67 7.65 -17.00 4.13
CA ALA A 67 8.24 -16.31 5.27
C ALA A 67 9.69 -16.78 5.44
N PHE A 68 10.58 -15.86 5.89
CA PHE A 68 12.01 -16.09 6.06
C PHE A 68 12.49 -15.40 7.34
N GLY A 69 13.48 -15.99 8.01
CA GLY A 69 14.12 -15.39 9.18
C GLY A 69 13.19 -15.24 10.37
N HIS A 70 13.31 -14.14 11.11
CA HIS A 70 12.74 -13.96 12.43
C HIS A 70 11.84 -12.74 12.54
N GLU A 71 10.73 -12.85 13.30
CA GLU A 71 9.90 -11.73 13.78
C GLU A 71 10.63 -10.91 14.83
N VAL A 72 11.40 -11.61 15.66
CA VAL A 72 12.30 -11.07 16.69
C VAL A 72 13.60 -11.84 16.58
N ASN A 73 14.76 -11.17 16.54
CA ASN A 73 16.08 -11.82 16.62
C ASN A 73 16.90 -11.37 17.84
N GLU A 74 16.45 -10.33 18.54
CA GLU A 74 16.96 -9.87 19.82
C GLU A 74 15.80 -9.33 20.68
N PRO A 75 15.79 -9.58 22.00
CA PRO A 75 16.76 -10.29 22.84
C PRO A 75 16.59 -11.82 22.82
N PHE A 76 15.66 -12.35 22.05
CA PHE A 76 15.40 -13.78 21.82
C PHE A 76 14.95 -13.98 20.37
N GLU A 77 14.99 -15.21 19.89
CA GLU A 77 14.60 -15.53 18.52
C GLU A 77 13.15 -16.02 18.45
N GLU A 78 12.36 -15.41 17.58
CA GLU A 78 11.02 -15.89 17.17
C GLU A 78 10.97 -15.99 15.65
N GLN A 79 10.56 -17.15 15.13
CA GLN A 79 10.53 -17.43 13.71
C GLN A 79 9.44 -16.62 13.01
N MET A 80 9.75 -16.07 11.83
CA MET A 80 8.79 -15.40 10.96
C MET A 80 7.75 -16.36 10.45
N SER A 81 6.48 -15.96 10.44
CA SER A 81 5.38 -16.70 9.86
C SER A 81 4.74 -15.97 8.68
N LYS A 82 4.01 -16.68 7.80
CA LYS A 82 3.23 -16.03 6.72
C LYS A 82 2.15 -15.09 7.25
N ASN A 83 1.72 -15.28 8.50
CA ASN A 83 0.66 -14.51 9.14
C ASN A 83 1.21 -13.36 9.99
N THR A 84 2.53 -13.17 10.02
CA THR A 84 3.17 -12.09 10.76
C THR A 84 2.61 -10.74 10.36
N ILE A 85 2.27 -9.95 11.36
CA ILE A 85 1.79 -8.58 11.22
C ILE A 85 2.97 -7.64 11.32
N PHE A 86 2.99 -6.62 10.47
CA PHE A 86 4.06 -5.63 10.43
C PHE A 86 3.53 -4.22 10.65
N ASP A 87 4.31 -3.39 11.34
CA ASP A 87 4.15 -1.94 11.24
C ASP A 87 4.46 -1.52 9.80
N LEU A 88 3.45 -1.05 9.12
CA LEU A 88 3.53 -0.68 7.70
C LEU A 88 4.28 0.64 7.46
N ALA A 89 4.52 1.41 8.52
CA ALA A 89 5.10 2.74 8.42
C ALA A 89 4.40 3.55 7.32
N SER A 90 5.14 4.08 6.35
CA SER A 90 4.59 4.95 5.31
C SER A 90 3.63 4.29 4.31
N LEU A 91 3.49 2.96 4.28
CA LEU A 91 2.40 2.32 3.53
C LEU A 91 1.01 2.69 4.09
N THR A 92 0.94 3.21 5.32
CA THR A 92 -0.26 3.84 5.88
C THR A 92 -0.82 4.92 4.96
N LYS A 93 0.07 5.69 4.32
CA LYS A 93 -0.30 6.81 3.43
C LYS A 93 -1.22 6.40 2.28
N PRO A 94 -0.82 5.45 1.40
CA PRO A 94 -1.71 5.01 0.34
C PRO A 94 -2.87 4.16 0.86
N VAL A 95 -2.60 3.19 1.76
CA VAL A 95 -3.57 2.16 2.14
C VAL A 95 -4.74 2.73 2.96
N ALA A 96 -4.46 3.62 3.90
CA ALA A 96 -5.49 4.24 4.74
C ALA A 96 -5.82 5.67 4.26
N THR A 97 -4.85 6.59 4.28
CA THR A 97 -5.13 8.03 4.20
C THR A 97 -5.57 8.47 2.80
N ALA A 98 -4.78 8.16 1.76
CA ALA A 98 -5.13 8.54 0.39
C ALA A 98 -6.40 7.84 -0.07
N THR A 99 -6.56 6.55 0.25
CA THR A 99 -7.80 5.80 -0.04
C THR A 99 -9.01 6.45 0.63
N SER A 100 -8.90 6.87 1.90
CA SER A 100 -9.98 7.58 2.61
C SER A 100 -10.35 8.91 1.97
N ILE A 101 -9.35 9.70 1.56
CA ILE A 101 -9.59 10.95 0.81
C ILE A 101 -10.32 10.65 -0.50
N MET A 102 -9.92 9.62 -1.23
CA MET A 102 -10.57 9.27 -2.50
C MET A 102 -11.99 8.71 -2.31
N ILE A 103 -12.28 8.02 -1.20
CA ILE A 103 -13.65 7.63 -0.84
C ILE A 103 -14.52 8.87 -0.56
N LEU A 104 -13.98 9.86 0.14
CA LEU A 104 -14.69 11.13 0.38
C LEU A 104 -14.88 11.92 -0.92
N ALA A 105 -13.93 11.83 -1.85
CA ALA A 105 -14.07 12.43 -3.19
C ALA A 105 -15.17 11.73 -4.01
N ASP A 106 -15.21 10.41 -4.04
CA ASP A 106 -16.28 9.62 -4.70
C ASP A 106 -17.67 9.95 -4.14
N ARG A 107 -17.74 10.35 -2.86
CA ARG A 107 -18.98 10.79 -2.19
C ARG A 107 -19.29 12.28 -2.39
N GLY A 108 -18.49 13.00 -3.15
CA GLY A 108 -18.64 14.45 -3.38
C GLY A 108 -18.45 15.31 -2.12
N LYS A 109 -17.75 14.80 -1.09
CA LYS A 109 -17.47 15.53 0.15
C LYS A 109 -16.19 16.35 0.08
N ILE A 110 -15.24 15.93 -0.74
CA ILE A 110 -13.94 16.57 -0.99
C ILE A 110 -13.72 16.58 -2.50
N ASP A 111 -13.17 17.66 -3.04
CA ASP A 111 -12.54 17.67 -4.36
C ASP A 111 -11.03 17.77 -4.17
N PRO A 112 -10.20 16.93 -4.83
CA PRO A 112 -8.75 17.07 -4.77
C PRO A 112 -8.22 18.46 -5.12
N SER A 113 -8.99 19.26 -5.88
CA SER A 113 -8.70 20.65 -6.20
C SER A 113 -9.10 21.65 -5.10
N ASP A 114 -9.85 21.22 -4.08
CA ASP A 114 -10.21 22.09 -2.94
C ASP A 114 -8.95 22.53 -2.18
N TYR A 115 -8.99 23.78 -1.69
CA TYR A 115 -7.96 24.28 -0.78
C TYR A 115 -8.05 23.56 0.57
N ALA A 116 -6.92 23.15 1.14
CA ALA A 116 -6.87 22.51 2.45
C ALA A 116 -7.44 23.43 3.56
N GLY A 117 -7.25 24.75 3.41
CA GLY A 117 -7.81 25.76 4.30
C GLY A 117 -9.34 25.82 4.34
N LYS A 118 -10.04 25.30 3.32
CA LYS A 118 -11.50 25.15 3.32
C LYS A 118 -11.98 24.26 4.47
N PHE A 119 -11.23 23.22 4.77
CA PHE A 119 -11.56 22.24 5.82
C PHE A 119 -10.84 22.54 7.14
N LEU A 120 -9.60 23.02 7.07
CA LEU A 120 -8.76 23.37 8.22
C LEU A 120 -8.29 24.82 8.11
N PRO A 121 -9.13 25.82 8.49
CA PRO A 121 -8.80 27.26 8.32
C PRO A 121 -7.48 27.69 8.94
N ALA A 122 -7.12 27.15 10.12
CA ALA A 122 -5.85 27.42 10.78
C ALA A 122 -4.60 27.02 9.96
N PHE A 123 -4.77 26.14 8.97
CA PHE A 123 -3.68 25.73 8.08
C PHE A 123 -3.38 26.79 7.01
N ALA A 124 -4.36 27.61 6.61
CA ALA A 124 -4.27 28.58 5.53
C ALA A 124 -3.52 29.85 5.95
N CYS A 125 -2.25 29.69 6.32
CA CYS A 125 -1.35 30.80 6.70
C CYS A 125 0.10 30.45 6.40
N ASN A 126 1.00 31.42 6.49
CA ASN A 126 2.44 31.24 6.36
C ASN A 126 2.87 30.66 5.00
N GLY A 127 2.22 31.06 3.90
CA GLY A 127 2.49 30.62 2.53
C GLY A 127 1.81 29.31 2.15
N LYS A 128 0.77 28.89 2.94
CA LYS A 128 -0.01 27.66 2.70
C LYS A 128 -1.44 27.94 2.24
N GLU A 129 -1.78 29.21 2.01
CA GLU A 129 -3.14 29.68 1.66
C GLU A 129 -3.69 29.00 0.41
N GLU A 130 -2.79 28.71 -0.56
CA GLU A 130 -3.15 28.07 -1.85
C GLU A 130 -2.87 26.57 -1.89
N VAL A 131 -2.54 25.93 -0.75
CA VAL A 131 -2.33 24.49 -0.70
C VAL A 131 -3.65 23.77 -0.91
N ARG A 132 -3.68 22.90 -1.94
CA ARG A 132 -4.82 22.03 -2.28
C ARG A 132 -4.65 20.64 -1.67
N ILE A 133 -5.73 19.88 -1.59
CA ILE A 133 -5.72 18.46 -1.20
C ILE A 133 -4.77 17.67 -2.11
N SER A 134 -4.80 17.92 -3.43
CA SER A 134 -3.89 17.30 -4.39
C SER A 134 -2.42 17.58 -4.11
N HIS A 135 -2.06 18.77 -3.65
CA HIS A 135 -0.68 19.09 -3.28
C HIS A 135 -0.20 18.30 -2.05
N LEU A 136 -1.08 18.05 -1.08
CA LEU A 136 -0.78 17.20 0.07
C LEU A 136 -0.60 15.74 -0.35
N LEU A 137 -1.50 15.21 -1.21
CA LEU A 137 -1.46 13.84 -1.72
C LEU A 137 -0.20 13.55 -2.57
N THR A 138 0.26 14.52 -3.35
CA THR A 138 1.44 14.39 -4.23
C THR A 138 2.74 14.87 -3.61
N HIS A 139 2.72 15.29 -2.33
CA HIS A 139 3.90 15.85 -1.64
C HIS A 139 4.49 17.10 -2.32
N THR A 140 3.61 17.94 -2.88
CA THR A 140 3.99 19.21 -3.53
C THR A 140 3.44 20.44 -2.80
N SER A 141 3.05 20.28 -1.53
CA SER A 141 2.45 21.35 -0.73
C SER A 141 3.42 22.43 -0.24
N GLY A 142 4.73 22.23 -0.43
CA GLY A 142 5.76 23.09 0.15
C GLY A 142 6.00 22.86 1.65
N LEU A 143 5.29 21.96 2.31
CA LEU A 143 5.54 21.62 3.71
C LEU A 143 6.93 21.01 3.91
N PRO A 144 7.59 21.25 5.08
CA PRO A 144 8.75 20.46 5.48
C PRO A 144 8.46 18.97 5.50
N ALA A 145 9.50 18.15 5.33
CA ALA A 145 9.35 16.68 5.31
C ALA A 145 8.83 16.15 6.65
N TYR A 146 9.31 16.70 7.75
CA TYR A 146 9.07 16.24 9.12
C TYR A 146 9.24 17.36 10.12
N THR A 147 8.94 17.14 11.41
CA THR A 147 9.24 18.07 12.52
C THR A 147 9.87 17.31 13.68
N ASN A 148 10.48 18.04 14.61
CA ASN A 148 11.13 17.43 15.77
C ASN A 148 10.07 16.93 16.77
N ALA A 149 9.89 15.60 16.80
CA ALA A 149 8.94 14.93 17.67
C ALA A 149 9.35 15.04 19.15
N ASP A 150 10.66 14.96 19.47
CA ASP A 150 11.14 15.03 20.84
C ASP A 150 10.85 16.40 21.48
N SER A 151 10.98 17.49 20.70
CA SER A 151 10.62 18.81 21.18
C SER A 151 9.15 18.91 21.58
N LEU A 152 8.25 18.31 20.80
CA LEU A 152 6.82 18.27 21.12
C LEU A 152 6.54 17.36 22.31
N LYS A 153 7.16 16.17 22.36
CA LYS A 153 7.06 15.22 23.47
C LYS A 153 7.48 15.88 24.79
N ASN A 154 8.62 16.55 24.79
CA ASN A 154 9.18 17.19 25.98
C ASN A 154 8.30 18.37 26.46
N ALA A 155 7.68 19.10 25.53
CA ALA A 155 6.84 20.25 25.87
C ALA A 155 5.41 19.87 26.30
N PHE A 156 4.84 18.80 25.73
CA PHE A 156 3.41 18.52 25.85
C PHE A 156 3.08 17.07 26.26
N GLY A 157 4.07 16.19 26.37
CA GLY A 157 3.86 14.76 26.66
C GLY A 157 3.45 13.95 25.44
N THR A 158 3.02 12.70 25.69
CA THR A 158 2.56 11.74 24.67
C THR A 158 1.31 11.02 25.19
N PRO A 159 0.19 10.97 24.42
CA PRO A 159 0.00 11.62 23.11
C PRO A 159 -0.32 13.13 23.23
N CYS A 160 -0.10 13.86 22.12
CA CYS A 160 -0.46 15.30 22.03
C CYS A 160 -0.92 15.69 20.61
N PRO A 161 -1.97 15.05 20.05
CA PRO A 161 -2.35 15.17 18.63
C PRO A 161 -2.67 16.62 18.23
N ASP A 162 -3.42 17.37 19.04
CA ASP A 162 -3.77 18.76 18.73
C ASP A 162 -2.53 19.67 18.67
N LYS A 163 -1.49 19.38 19.48
CA LYS A 163 -0.22 20.13 19.44
C LYS A 163 0.60 19.83 18.19
N VAL A 164 0.53 18.60 17.69
CA VAL A 164 1.12 18.24 16.39
C VAL A 164 0.43 18.99 15.26
N ILE A 165 -0.90 19.03 15.23
CA ILE A 165 -1.69 19.78 14.22
C ILE A 165 -1.41 21.28 14.32
N GLU A 166 -1.44 21.86 15.53
CA GLU A 166 -1.11 23.27 15.76
C GLU A 166 0.28 23.63 15.26
N LYS A 167 1.27 22.75 15.51
CA LYS A 167 2.63 22.92 15.01
C LYS A 167 2.67 22.94 13.49
N ILE A 168 1.99 22.02 12.81
CA ILE A 168 1.92 21.97 11.35
C ILE A 168 1.24 23.22 10.79
N CYS A 169 0.13 23.66 11.38
CA CYS A 169 -0.57 24.87 10.97
C CYS A 169 0.30 26.12 11.06
N ASN A 170 1.17 26.20 12.07
CA ASN A 170 2.04 27.36 12.29
C ASN A 170 3.35 27.31 11.48
N MET A 171 3.68 26.19 10.81
CA MET A 171 4.88 26.07 9.98
C MET A 171 4.79 26.94 8.73
N LYS A 172 5.93 27.48 8.31
CA LYS A 172 6.08 28.21 7.05
C LYS A 172 6.29 27.22 5.91
N ALA A 173 5.64 27.44 4.77
CA ALA A 173 5.95 26.73 3.54
C ALA A 173 7.40 27.02 3.09
N MET A 174 8.09 26.01 2.56
CA MET A 174 9.46 26.09 2.06
C MET A 174 9.55 26.43 0.56
N SER A 175 8.47 26.13 -0.19
CA SER A 175 8.27 26.46 -1.60
C SER A 175 6.80 26.75 -1.84
N LYS A 176 6.46 27.34 -2.99
CA LYS A 176 5.06 27.51 -3.35
C LYS A 176 4.40 26.15 -3.63
N PRO A 177 3.08 26.02 -3.36
CA PRO A 177 2.35 24.80 -3.66
C PRO A 177 2.45 24.44 -5.17
N GLY A 178 2.78 23.17 -5.45
CA GLY A 178 2.91 22.64 -6.81
C GLY A 178 4.29 22.80 -7.46
N GLU A 179 5.19 23.63 -6.91
CA GLU A 179 6.50 23.91 -7.53
C GLU A 179 7.51 22.76 -7.35
N GLU A 180 7.58 22.21 -6.14
CA GLU A 180 8.60 21.22 -5.78
C GLU A 180 7.99 19.94 -5.21
N PHE A 181 8.57 18.82 -5.59
CA PHE A 181 8.32 17.56 -4.89
C PHE A 181 9.19 17.47 -3.63
N ARG A 182 8.54 17.40 -2.47
CA ARG A 182 9.18 17.21 -1.17
C ARG A 182 8.35 16.23 -0.35
N TYR A 183 8.82 14.98 -0.26
CA TYR A 183 8.13 13.97 0.56
C TYR A 183 7.89 14.47 1.97
N SER A 184 6.63 14.60 2.37
CA SER A 184 6.23 15.19 3.65
C SER A 184 5.26 14.28 4.42
N CYS A 185 5.68 13.84 5.61
CA CYS A 185 4.80 13.18 6.56
C CYS A 185 3.72 14.14 7.09
N LEU A 186 4.07 15.44 7.24
CA LEU A 186 3.16 16.45 7.75
C LEU A 186 1.95 16.66 6.86
N GLY A 187 2.12 16.55 5.54
CA GLY A 187 1.01 16.63 4.59
C GLY A 187 -0.03 15.52 4.80
N TYR A 188 0.43 14.31 5.10
CA TYR A 188 -0.46 13.18 5.36
C TYR A 188 -1.11 13.19 6.75
N ILE A 189 -0.43 13.74 7.76
CA ILE A 189 -1.05 14.06 9.05
C ILE A 189 -2.18 15.08 8.86
N THR A 190 -1.94 16.12 8.03
CA THR A 190 -2.97 17.12 7.67
C THR A 190 -4.16 16.48 6.93
N LEU A 191 -3.90 15.57 5.97
CA LEU A 191 -4.96 14.85 5.26
C LEU A 191 -5.83 14.01 6.20
N ALA A 192 -5.22 13.30 7.16
CA ALA A 192 -5.98 12.53 8.14
C ALA A 192 -6.87 13.43 9.02
N ARG A 193 -6.38 14.61 9.42
CA ARG A 193 -7.20 15.60 10.14
C ARG A 193 -8.35 16.11 9.28
N ILE A 194 -8.15 16.29 7.98
CA ILE A 194 -9.22 16.66 7.05
C ILE A 194 -10.26 15.54 6.91
N VAL A 195 -9.82 14.26 6.83
CA VAL A 195 -10.77 13.12 6.86
C VAL A 195 -11.64 13.21 8.11
N GLU A 196 -11.03 13.39 9.28
CA GLU A 196 -11.74 13.49 10.55
C GLU A 196 -12.77 14.64 10.57
N ILE A 197 -12.38 15.83 10.09
CA ILE A 197 -13.28 16.99 10.03
C ILE A 197 -14.48 16.73 9.10
N VAL A 198 -14.25 16.11 7.96
CA VAL A 198 -15.28 15.91 6.93
C VAL A 198 -16.21 14.73 7.25
N SER A 199 -15.68 13.68 7.86
CA SER A 199 -16.45 12.45 8.17
C SER A 199 -16.98 12.43 9.61
N ALA A 200 -16.43 13.24 10.52
CA ALA A 200 -16.61 13.15 11.97
C ALA A 200 -16.07 11.84 12.60
N GLU A 201 -15.21 11.10 11.87
CA GLU A 201 -14.55 9.87 12.30
C GLU A 201 -13.04 10.05 12.18
N ASN A 202 -12.26 9.57 13.15
CA ASN A 202 -10.80 9.54 12.99
C ASN A 202 -10.39 8.61 11.86
N ILE A 203 -9.13 8.73 11.37
CA ILE A 203 -8.67 7.96 10.21
C ILE A 203 -8.70 6.44 10.44
N ALA A 204 -8.54 5.96 11.68
CA ALA A 204 -8.58 4.53 11.99
C ALA A 204 -10.00 3.98 11.82
N ASP A 205 -11.01 4.63 12.41
CA ASP A 205 -12.41 4.22 12.31
C ASP A 205 -12.91 4.35 10.86
N PHE A 206 -12.64 5.50 10.22
CA PHE A 206 -13.06 5.72 8.84
C PHE A 206 -12.47 4.68 7.88
N SER A 207 -11.16 4.40 7.95
CA SER A 207 -10.53 3.41 7.06
C SER A 207 -10.97 1.97 7.41
N ARG A 208 -11.19 1.67 8.68
CA ARG A 208 -11.72 0.36 9.10
C ARG A 208 -13.09 0.09 8.48
N GLU A 209 -14.05 1.02 8.63
CA GLU A 209 -15.43 0.85 8.16
C GLU A 209 -15.54 0.87 6.63
N ASN A 210 -14.74 1.70 5.96
CA ASN A 210 -14.89 1.96 4.54
C ASN A 210 -13.91 1.19 3.64
N VAL A 211 -12.82 0.62 4.22
CA VAL A 211 -11.80 -0.13 3.47
C VAL A 211 -11.60 -1.52 4.03
N PHE A 212 -11.18 -1.64 5.32
CA PHE A 212 -10.68 -2.91 5.83
C PHE A 212 -11.79 -3.93 6.07
N VAL A 213 -12.93 -3.52 6.64
CA VAL A 213 -14.09 -4.41 6.87
C VAL A 213 -14.73 -4.86 5.55
N PRO A 214 -15.03 -3.97 4.58
CA PRO A 214 -15.54 -4.36 3.27
C PRO A 214 -14.62 -5.33 2.51
N LEU A 215 -13.30 -5.12 2.57
CA LEU A 215 -12.29 -5.97 1.96
C LEU A 215 -11.94 -7.20 2.82
N ARG A 216 -12.54 -7.39 3.98
CA ARG A 216 -12.23 -8.49 4.90
C ARG A 216 -10.76 -8.58 5.30
N MET A 217 -10.08 -7.44 5.40
CA MET A 217 -8.69 -7.32 5.86
C MET A 217 -8.63 -7.44 7.39
N LYS A 218 -8.76 -8.66 7.89
CA LYS A 218 -9.03 -8.97 9.31
C LYS A 218 -7.86 -8.70 10.25
N ARG A 219 -6.65 -8.60 9.70
CA ARG A 219 -5.40 -8.39 10.44
C ARG A 219 -4.78 -7.02 10.12
N THR A 220 -5.64 -6.06 9.68
CA THR A 220 -5.24 -4.69 9.34
C THR A 220 -5.92 -3.71 10.28
N THR A 221 -5.12 -2.97 11.06
CA THR A 221 -5.64 -2.03 12.06
C THR A 221 -4.59 -1.02 12.49
N TYR A 222 -5.03 0.10 13.04
CA TYR A 222 -4.24 0.95 13.91
C TYR A 222 -4.29 0.40 15.34
N ASN A 223 -3.24 0.64 16.14
CA ASN A 223 -3.17 0.21 17.53
C ASN A 223 -3.66 -1.23 17.71
N PRO A 224 -2.93 -2.23 17.20
CA PRO A 224 -3.35 -3.63 17.27
C PRO A 224 -3.62 -4.04 18.73
N PRO A 225 -4.62 -4.88 18.99
CA PRO A 225 -4.94 -5.32 20.34
C PRO A 225 -3.77 -6.11 20.93
N ALA A 226 -3.55 -6.00 22.24
CA ALA A 226 -2.45 -6.70 22.94
C ALA A 226 -2.45 -8.22 22.72
N SER A 227 -3.61 -8.82 22.45
CA SER A 227 -3.72 -10.25 22.11
C SER A 227 -3.03 -10.64 20.80
N TRP A 228 -2.69 -9.66 19.95
CA TRP A 228 -1.97 -9.88 18.69
C TRP A 228 -0.45 -9.72 18.82
N GLU A 229 0.06 -9.28 19.98
CA GLU A 229 1.48 -8.94 20.15
C GLU A 229 2.44 -10.03 19.65
N LYS A 230 2.14 -11.29 19.96
CA LYS A 230 2.95 -12.45 19.55
C LYS A 230 2.98 -12.70 18.04
N ASP A 231 2.00 -12.16 17.31
CA ASP A 231 1.92 -12.30 15.85
C ASP A 231 2.52 -11.07 15.13
N ILE A 232 3.08 -10.10 15.87
CA ILE A 232 3.62 -8.85 15.30
C ILE A 232 5.13 -8.91 15.29
N ALA A 233 5.74 -8.59 14.15
CA ALA A 233 7.19 -8.45 14.08
C ALA A 233 7.67 -7.25 14.90
N ALA A 234 8.72 -7.43 15.69
CA ALA A 234 9.37 -6.33 16.39
C ALA A 234 9.98 -5.33 15.41
N THR A 235 9.87 -4.04 15.70
CA THR A 235 10.38 -2.98 14.82
C THR A 235 11.72 -2.40 15.29
N GLN A 236 11.95 -2.29 16.59
CA GLN A 236 13.22 -1.78 17.11
C GLN A 236 13.36 -2.10 18.61
N ILE A 237 14.59 -2.03 19.15
CA ILE A 237 14.84 -1.92 20.58
C ILE A 237 15.17 -0.45 20.86
N VAL A 238 14.34 0.20 21.69
CA VAL A 238 14.49 1.61 22.10
C VAL A 238 14.52 1.66 23.62
N ASP A 239 15.56 2.27 24.20
CA ASP A 239 15.74 2.38 25.65
C ASP A 239 15.58 1.00 26.35
N GLU A 240 16.24 -0.03 25.79
CA GLU A 240 16.21 -1.43 26.25
C GLU A 240 14.82 -2.11 26.17
N GLN A 241 13.83 -1.45 25.58
CA GLN A 241 12.49 -1.99 25.40
C GLN A 241 12.25 -2.43 23.95
N LEU A 242 11.69 -3.62 23.79
CA LEU A 242 11.28 -4.14 22.49
C LEU A 242 10.04 -3.40 21.99
N LEU A 243 10.18 -2.65 20.91
CA LEU A 243 9.07 -1.98 20.27
C LEU A 243 8.29 -3.00 19.40
N ARG A 244 7.16 -3.47 19.89
CA ARG A 244 6.31 -4.49 19.26
C ARG A 244 4.83 -4.12 19.45
N GLY A 245 4.06 -4.04 18.36
CA GLY A 245 2.65 -3.63 18.43
C GLY A 245 2.41 -2.14 18.67
N THR A 246 3.46 -1.37 18.90
CA THR A 246 3.44 0.10 18.97
C THR A 246 4.05 0.68 17.70
N VAL A 247 3.45 1.71 17.13
CA VAL A 247 3.96 2.35 15.92
C VAL A 247 5.38 2.87 16.09
N HIS A 248 6.22 2.62 15.09
CA HIS A 248 7.63 3.04 15.10
C HIS A 248 7.81 4.55 14.92
N ASP A 249 7.00 5.19 14.07
CA ASP A 249 7.13 6.62 13.74
C ASP A 249 6.85 7.52 14.95
N PRO A 250 7.81 8.38 15.39
CA PRO A 250 7.66 9.20 16.59
C PRO A 250 6.51 10.21 16.51
N LEU A 251 6.22 10.82 15.34
CA LEU A 251 5.06 11.70 15.19
C LEU A 251 3.75 10.94 15.28
N ALA A 252 3.70 9.72 14.73
CA ALA A 252 2.52 8.88 14.87
C ALA A 252 2.29 8.46 16.34
N GLN A 253 3.36 8.25 17.14
CA GLN A 253 3.24 8.04 18.59
C GLN A 253 2.62 9.25 19.27
N LEU A 254 3.04 10.50 18.92
CA LEU A 254 2.44 11.72 19.44
C LEU A 254 0.97 11.89 19.03
N MET A 255 0.58 11.31 17.89
CA MET A 255 -0.82 11.23 17.43
C MET A 255 -1.62 10.10 18.12
N GLY A 256 -1.06 9.43 19.14
CA GLY A 256 -1.72 8.32 19.83
C GLY A 256 -1.75 7.01 19.03
N GLY A 257 -0.82 6.82 18.10
CA GLY A 257 -0.76 5.66 17.22
C GLY A 257 -1.67 5.73 16.00
N ILE A 258 -2.55 6.74 15.92
CA ILE A 258 -3.53 6.93 14.83
C ILE A 258 -3.13 8.16 14.03
N SER A 259 -2.43 7.96 12.92
CA SER A 259 -1.90 9.06 12.12
C SER A 259 -1.99 8.79 10.63
N GLY A 260 -2.07 9.86 9.82
CA GLY A 260 -2.15 9.74 8.37
C GLY A 260 -0.85 9.36 7.70
N ASN A 261 0.29 9.56 8.36
CA ASN A 261 1.61 9.28 7.79
C ASN A 261 2.13 7.88 8.12
N ALA A 262 1.70 7.29 9.24
CA ALA A 262 2.12 5.98 9.75
C ALA A 262 1.13 5.50 10.83
N GLY A 263 1.31 4.27 11.34
CA GLY A 263 0.52 3.69 12.44
C GLY A 263 -0.36 2.52 12.02
N LEU A 264 -0.49 2.24 10.73
CA LEU A 264 -1.23 1.07 10.26
C LEU A 264 -0.35 -0.19 10.39
N PHE A 265 -0.94 -1.25 10.91
CA PHE A 265 -0.37 -2.60 10.96
C PHE A 265 -1.14 -3.52 10.03
N SER A 266 -0.46 -4.46 9.35
CA SER A 266 -1.10 -5.40 8.45
C SER A 266 -0.23 -6.64 8.17
N THR A 267 -0.80 -7.59 7.43
CA THR A 267 -0.13 -8.77 6.87
C THR A 267 0.04 -8.63 5.36
N THR A 268 0.94 -9.42 4.76
CA THR A 268 1.05 -9.50 3.29
C THR A 268 -0.22 -10.00 2.64
N TYR A 269 -0.96 -10.89 3.31
CA TYR A 269 -2.21 -11.42 2.77
C TYR A 269 -3.30 -10.35 2.68
N ASP A 270 -3.53 -9.57 3.75
CA ASP A 270 -4.52 -8.48 3.74
C ASP A 270 -4.14 -7.42 2.69
N LEU A 271 -2.85 -7.06 2.59
CA LEU A 271 -2.39 -6.15 1.55
C LEU A 271 -2.55 -6.71 0.13
N SER A 272 -2.52 -8.05 -0.06
CA SER A 272 -2.79 -8.65 -1.36
C SER A 272 -4.24 -8.41 -1.81
N ILE A 273 -5.18 -8.45 -0.88
CA ILE A 273 -6.60 -8.11 -1.14
C ILE A 273 -6.73 -6.64 -1.55
N TYR A 274 -6.04 -5.74 -0.85
CA TYR A 274 -6.00 -4.33 -1.20
C TYR A 274 -5.40 -4.09 -2.61
N CYS A 275 -4.31 -4.77 -2.96
CA CYS A 275 -3.73 -4.71 -4.30
C CYS A 275 -4.70 -5.23 -5.37
N GLN A 276 -5.39 -6.34 -5.12
CA GLN A 276 -6.41 -6.89 -6.02
C GLN A 276 -7.53 -5.89 -6.25
N MET A 277 -8.03 -5.24 -5.19
CA MET A 277 -9.06 -4.20 -5.28
C MET A 277 -8.60 -3.05 -6.20
N LEU A 278 -7.39 -2.53 -6.04
CA LEU A 278 -6.83 -1.49 -6.90
C LEU A 278 -6.71 -1.97 -8.36
N LEU A 279 -6.13 -3.16 -8.59
CA LEU A 279 -5.91 -3.74 -9.91
C LEU A 279 -7.21 -4.20 -10.60
N ASN A 280 -8.31 -4.23 -9.86
CA ASN A 280 -9.65 -4.51 -10.35
C ASN A 280 -10.57 -3.27 -10.28
N SER A 281 -9.98 -2.08 -10.53
CA SER A 281 -10.69 -0.81 -10.66
C SER A 281 -11.61 -0.48 -9.47
N GLY A 282 -11.13 -0.75 -8.25
CA GLY A 282 -11.80 -0.38 -7.00
C GLY A 282 -12.78 -1.43 -6.46
N THR A 283 -12.81 -2.63 -7.03
CA THR A 283 -13.75 -3.70 -6.64
C THR A 283 -13.00 -4.97 -6.26
N TRP A 284 -13.43 -5.66 -5.21
CA TRP A 284 -12.95 -6.96 -4.80
C TRP A 284 -14.12 -7.87 -4.42
N GLU A 285 -14.19 -9.09 -4.99
CA GLU A 285 -15.29 -10.06 -4.80
C GLU A 285 -16.71 -9.43 -4.88
N GLY A 286 -16.92 -8.50 -5.82
CA GLY A 286 -18.18 -7.79 -6.00
C GLY A 286 -18.40 -6.61 -5.04
N VAL A 287 -17.53 -6.41 -4.05
CA VAL A 287 -17.58 -5.25 -3.13
C VAL A 287 -16.83 -4.07 -3.75
N LYS A 288 -17.53 -3.00 -4.06
CA LYS A 288 -16.94 -1.75 -4.56
C LYS A 288 -16.53 -0.86 -3.39
N VAL A 289 -15.24 -0.52 -3.31
CA VAL A 289 -14.66 0.41 -2.32
C VAL A 289 -14.42 1.78 -2.94
N LEU A 290 -13.96 1.81 -4.20
CA LEU A 290 -13.62 3.03 -4.95
C LEU A 290 -14.25 2.99 -6.34
N SER A 291 -14.45 4.16 -6.94
CA SER A 291 -14.72 4.25 -8.37
C SER A 291 -13.46 3.96 -9.21
N PRO A 292 -13.61 3.55 -10.48
CA PRO A 292 -12.48 3.43 -11.41
C PRO A 292 -11.68 4.73 -11.53
N GLU A 293 -12.35 5.87 -11.49
CA GLU A 293 -11.78 7.21 -11.55
C GLU A 293 -10.88 7.48 -10.32
N ALA A 294 -11.39 7.18 -9.13
CA ALA A 294 -10.62 7.32 -7.88
C ALA A 294 -9.38 6.41 -7.88
N VAL A 295 -9.51 5.17 -8.35
CA VAL A 295 -8.36 4.26 -8.52
C VAL A 295 -7.35 4.82 -9.52
N SER A 296 -7.81 5.36 -10.65
CA SER A 296 -6.93 6.00 -11.63
C SER A 296 -6.14 7.15 -11.01
N MET A 297 -6.78 8.02 -10.21
CA MET A 297 -6.09 9.10 -9.50
C MET A 297 -5.08 8.60 -8.47
N LEU A 298 -5.37 7.48 -7.78
CA LEU A 298 -4.45 6.86 -6.82
C LEU A 298 -3.23 6.23 -7.48
N THR A 299 -3.33 5.73 -8.72
CA THR A 299 -2.34 4.84 -9.32
C THR A 299 -1.66 5.38 -10.58
N THR A 300 -2.17 6.50 -11.14
CA THR A 300 -1.59 7.16 -12.31
C THR A 300 -0.96 8.49 -11.91
N ALA A 301 0.20 8.82 -12.47
CA ALA A 301 0.93 10.04 -12.13
C ALA A 301 0.08 11.31 -12.35
N GLN A 302 -0.04 12.12 -11.30
CA GLN A 302 -0.77 13.38 -11.26
C GLN A 302 0.19 14.58 -11.27
N SER A 303 1.29 14.50 -10.53
CA SER A 303 2.28 15.57 -10.42
C SER A 303 3.65 15.00 -10.03
N HIS A 304 4.75 15.48 -10.65
CA HIS A 304 6.14 15.12 -10.32
C HIS A 304 6.38 13.60 -10.27
N GLY A 305 5.70 12.81 -11.11
CA GLY A 305 5.80 11.35 -11.10
C GLY A 305 5.08 10.66 -9.93
N ARG A 306 4.28 11.43 -9.16
CA ARG A 306 3.44 10.93 -8.06
C ARG A 306 1.98 10.82 -8.49
N ALA A 307 1.34 9.72 -8.14
CA ALA A 307 -0.11 9.60 -8.06
C ALA A 307 -0.61 10.07 -6.67
N TYR A 308 -1.91 10.04 -6.42
CA TYR A 308 -2.46 10.35 -5.10
C TYR A 308 -2.21 9.19 -4.14
N GLY A 309 -1.02 9.15 -3.53
CA GLY A 309 -0.62 8.15 -2.55
C GLY A 309 0.48 7.19 -3.02
N PHE A 310 0.66 6.98 -4.32
CA PHE A 310 1.71 6.10 -4.85
C PHE A 310 2.76 6.85 -5.66
N ASP A 311 3.95 6.24 -5.75
CA ASP A 311 5.01 6.62 -6.68
C ASP A 311 4.80 5.89 -8.01
N VAL A 312 4.92 6.62 -9.11
CA VAL A 312 4.89 6.05 -10.47
C VAL A 312 6.26 6.24 -11.13
N ASN A 313 6.71 7.48 -11.30
CA ASN A 313 8.00 7.84 -11.90
C ASN A 313 8.69 8.98 -11.13
N SER A 314 8.53 9.00 -9.80
CA SER A 314 9.25 9.91 -8.91
C SER A 314 10.63 9.36 -8.54
N SER A 315 11.44 10.17 -7.82
CA SER A 315 12.72 9.71 -7.26
C SER A 315 12.59 8.56 -6.25
N TYR A 316 11.39 8.26 -5.77
CA TYR A 316 11.10 7.14 -4.86
C TYR A 316 10.69 5.85 -5.60
N SER A 317 10.50 5.91 -6.92
CA SER A 317 10.03 4.76 -7.72
C SER A 317 11.09 3.68 -7.96
N TRP A 318 12.33 3.88 -7.48
CA TRP A 318 13.43 2.91 -7.61
C TRP A 318 13.08 1.51 -7.06
N VAL A 319 12.16 1.43 -6.11
CA VAL A 319 11.73 0.18 -5.47
C VAL A 319 11.11 -0.82 -6.44
N LYS A 320 10.56 -0.35 -7.55
CA LYS A 320 9.97 -1.21 -8.57
C LYS A 320 10.99 -1.95 -9.45
N GLY A 321 12.32 -1.74 -9.20
CA GLY A 321 13.39 -2.35 -9.98
C GLY A 321 13.59 -1.70 -11.36
N ALA A 322 14.52 -2.24 -12.12
CA ALA A 322 14.84 -1.74 -13.46
C ALA A 322 13.96 -2.35 -14.57
N LEU A 323 13.29 -3.47 -14.28
CA LEU A 323 12.51 -4.24 -15.26
C LEU A 323 11.02 -4.00 -15.19
N ALA A 324 10.55 -3.24 -14.20
CA ALA A 324 9.12 -2.91 -14.06
C ALA A 324 8.63 -2.02 -15.21
N PRO A 325 7.38 -2.20 -15.67
CA PRO A 325 6.77 -1.30 -16.63
C PRO A 325 6.71 0.14 -16.12
N GLU A 326 6.73 1.10 -17.04
CA GLU A 326 6.74 2.51 -16.71
C GLU A 326 5.53 2.92 -15.85
N ASN A 327 4.35 2.38 -16.17
CA ASN A 327 3.10 2.63 -15.46
C ASN A 327 2.90 1.79 -14.18
N ALA A 328 3.89 0.99 -13.77
CA ALA A 328 3.87 0.34 -12.48
C ALA A 328 3.92 1.38 -11.37
N PHE A 329 3.08 1.21 -10.35
CA PHE A 329 3.03 2.09 -9.18
C PHE A 329 3.52 1.36 -7.94
N CYS A 330 4.08 2.10 -7.00
CA CYS A 330 4.71 1.52 -5.82
C CYS A 330 4.66 2.46 -4.62
N HIS A 331 4.90 1.92 -3.44
CA HIS A 331 5.20 2.70 -2.24
C HIS A 331 6.02 1.89 -1.24
N THR A 332 6.74 2.58 -0.36
CA THR A 332 7.60 1.96 0.66
C THR A 332 7.25 2.43 2.07
N GLY A 333 7.60 1.60 3.06
CA GLY A 333 7.63 1.97 4.47
C GLY A 333 9.04 1.94 5.06
N TYR A 334 9.27 2.79 6.05
CA TYR A 334 10.56 2.93 6.73
C TYR A 334 11.02 1.62 7.38
N THR A 335 10.12 0.90 8.00
CA THR A 335 10.34 -0.40 8.66
C THR A 335 10.80 -1.51 7.72
N GLY A 336 10.75 -1.27 6.40
CA GLY A 336 11.20 -2.21 5.36
C GLY A 336 10.10 -2.72 4.44
N THR A 337 8.88 -2.26 4.63
CA THR A 337 7.69 -2.68 3.89
C THR A 337 7.62 -2.06 2.49
N SER A 338 7.04 -2.76 1.52
CA SER A 338 6.81 -2.22 0.17
C SER A 338 5.69 -2.94 -0.58
N ILE A 339 5.05 -2.21 -1.48
CA ILE A 339 4.09 -2.69 -2.48
C ILE A 339 4.56 -2.19 -3.85
N VAL A 340 4.54 -3.08 -4.85
CA VAL A 340 4.71 -2.74 -6.27
C VAL A 340 3.61 -3.41 -7.05
N CYS A 341 2.91 -2.67 -7.92
CA CYS A 341 1.82 -3.17 -8.73
C CYS A 341 2.01 -2.80 -10.21
N ASN A 342 1.76 -3.75 -11.10
CA ASN A 342 1.67 -3.52 -12.54
C ASN A 342 0.20 -3.63 -12.99
N PRO A 343 -0.47 -2.52 -13.34
CA PRO A 343 -1.87 -2.56 -13.74
C PRO A 343 -2.15 -3.33 -15.04
N ALA A 344 -1.18 -3.36 -15.97
CA ALA A 344 -1.37 -4.02 -17.26
C ALA A 344 -1.43 -5.56 -17.14
N SER A 345 -0.51 -6.15 -16.38
CA SER A 345 -0.47 -7.62 -16.15
C SER A 345 -1.25 -8.06 -14.90
N LYS A 346 -1.76 -7.11 -14.11
CA LYS A 346 -2.36 -7.31 -12.79
C LYS A 346 -1.43 -8.04 -11.81
N VAL A 347 -0.11 -7.90 -11.97
CA VAL A 347 0.90 -8.47 -11.08
C VAL A 347 1.17 -7.51 -9.93
N TYR A 348 1.30 -8.05 -8.74
CA TYR A 348 1.69 -7.29 -7.54
C TYR A 348 2.72 -8.05 -6.71
N VAL A 349 3.63 -7.28 -6.11
CA VAL A 349 4.71 -7.75 -5.23
C VAL A 349 4.58 -7.04 -3.90
N ILE A 350 4.45 -7.80 -2.83
CA ILE A 350 4.39 -7.29 -1.46
C ILE A 350 5.56 -7.88 -0.70
N ILE A 351 6.37 -7.00 -0.11
CA ILE A 351 7.49 -7.38 0.74
C ILE A 351 7.31 -6.67 2.07
N LEU A 352 7.11 -7.43 3.14
CA LEU A 352 7.08 -6.90 4.50
C LEU A 352 8.29 -7.44 5.26
N THR A 353 9.11 -6.54 5.78
CA THR A 353 10.27 -6.86 6.61
C THR A 353 10.29 -5.94 7.83
N ASN A 354 10.98 -6.37 8.87
CA ASN A 354 11.25 -5.58 10.07
C ASN A 354 12.71 -5.08 10.11
N ARG A 355 13.19 -4.52 8.99
CA ARG A 355 14.60 -4.13 8.79
C ARG A 355 15.16 -3.15 9.85
N ALA A 356 14.30 -2.38 10.53
CA ALA A 356 14.73 -1.49 11.61
C ALA A 356 15.07 -2.25 12.91
N HIS A 357 14.60 -3.50 13.06
CA HIS A 357 14.95 -4.35 14.19
C HIS A 357 16.36 -4.93 14.02
N PRO A 358 17.17 -5.03 15.08
CA PRO A 358 16.93 -4.49 16.43
C PRO A 358 17.34 -3.03 16.60
N HIS A 359 18.28 -2.48 15.82
CA HIS A 359 18.97 -1.21 16.11
C HIS A 359 18.96 -0.21 14.94
N ASP A 360 18.02 -0.35 13.99
CA ASP A 360 17.85 0.50 12.82
C ASP A 360 19.10 0.64 11.92
N LYS A 361 19.88 -0.44 11.81
CA LYS A 361 21.09 -0.51 10.98
C LYS A 361 20.90 -1.24 9.66
N GLY A 362 19.77 -1.91 9.48
CA GLY A 362 19.46 -2.72 8.31
C GLY A 362 19.10 -1.92 7.07
N THR A 363 19.03 -2.61 5.92
CA THR A 363 18.57 -2.06 4.65
C THR A 363 17.70 -3.04 3.89
N SER A 364 16.61 -2.55 3.33
CA SER A 364 15.71 -3.35 2.47
C SER A 364 15.83 -2.98 0.99
N LYS A 365 16.86 -2.22 0.59
CA LYS A 365 17.01 -1.74 -0.79
C LYS A 365 17.19 -2.90 -1.76
N GLN A 366 18.10 -3.83 -1.46
CA GLN A 366 18.43 -4.93 -2.34
C GLN A 366 17.27 -5.93 -2.50
N ILE A 367 16.64 -6.30 -1.40
CA ILE A 367 15.49 -7.23 -1.44
C ILE A 367 14.37 -6.67 -2.29
N ARG A 368 14.04 -5.38 -2.17
CA ARG A 368 12.97 -4.73 -2.93
C ARG A 368 13.25 -4.74 -4.43
N THR A 369 14.42 -4.23 -4.86
CA THR A 369 14.75 -4.09 -6.28
C THR A 369 14.97 -5.42 -6.96
N LYS A 370 15.72 -6.36 -6.34
CA LYS A 370 16.01 -7.65 -6.94
C LYS A 370 14.75 -8.52 -7.09
N ILE A 371 13.87 -8.55 -6.08
CA ILE A 371 12.62 -9.31 -6.17
C ILE A 371 11.70 -8.72 -7.24
N ALA A 372 11.57 -7.39 -7.31
CA ALA A 372 10.80 -6.74 -8.36
C ALA A 372 11.34 -7.11 -9.75
N ASP A 373 12.68 -7.07 -9.96
CA ASP A 373 13.30 -7.45 -11.22
C ASP A 373 13.06 -8.93 -11.57
N ILE A 374 13.18 -9.86 -10.62
CA ILE A 374 12.86 -11.28 -10.84
C ILE A 374 11.43 -11.45 -11.30
N VAL A 375 10.49 -10.80 -10.61
CA VAL A 375 9.06 -10.90 -10.94
C VAL A 375 8.80 -10.31 -12.32
N PHE A 376 9.25 -9.10 -12.62
CA PHE A 376 8.97 -8.47 -13.91
C PHE A 376 9.77 -9.07 -15.08
N GLN A 377 10.92 -9.68 -14.83
CA GLN A 377 11.62 -10.52 -15.81
C GLN A 377 10.76 -11.70 -16.26
N ALA A 378 10.07 -12.35 -15.32
CA ALA A 378 9.20 -13.49 -15.60
C ALA A 378 7.91 -13.11 -16.34
N TYR A 379 7.61 -11.84 -16.55
CA TYR A 379 6.43 -11.35 -17.28
C TYR A 379 6.78 -10.54 -18.54
N ARG A 380 8.01 -10.61 -18.99
CA ARG A 380 8.47 -10.11 -20.30
C ARG A 380 8.27 -11.17 -21.37
#